data_86b4c4194d20925dcf36859be4b22ff1
#
_entry.id   86b4c4194d20925dcf36859be4b22ff1
#
_cell.length_a   1.000
_cell.length_b   1.000
_cell.length_c   1.000
_cell.angle_alpha   90.00
_cell.angle_beta   90.00
_cell.angle_gamma   90.00
#
_symmetry.space_group_name_H-M   'P 1'
#
loop_
_entity.id
_entity.type
_entity.pdbx_description
1 polymer ?
#
loop_
_entity_poly.entity_id
_entity_poly.type
_entity_poly.pdbx_seq_one_letter_code
_entity_poly.pdbx_strand_id
1 'polypeptide(L)'
;MDINALNARFGIAENLVFSEHPSGLVYAKVQTSHCTGEFFLQGAHVTHYQDILFMSRQAIYQQGKALRGGIPICFPWFNSHPSQPSLPAHGWARTSLWQVLKTYASDDGVHIELGLANDGFNLVYRIVMGAKLSVSLEVQNSSQIARDYEVALHTYFRIGDIHQVTIKGDLERCGYYDQLTKQDHPQTNHSIGFNQETDRIYYGKAPSTEIEDRCLGRVLRVESEGSDSTVVWNPWIEKSKKMSDFGDDEYRQMCCIETSNVRLSSVRLEPGQSRMTSVEISQQPL
;
A
#
# COMPACT_ATOMS: atom_id res chain seq x y z
N MET A 1 8.00 -3.13 -23.55
CA MET A 1 6.91 -2.11 -23.73
C MET A 1 7.53 -0.91 -24.43
N ASP A 2 6.87 -0.29 -25.39
CA ASP A 2 7.41 0.91 -26.08
C ASP A 2 7.14 2.14 -25.21
N ILE A 3 8.20 2.71 -24.64
CA ILE A 3 8.15 3.89 -23.75
C ILE A 3 7.71 5.15 -24.51
N ASN A 4 8.11 5.29 -25.78
CA ASN A 4 7.72 6.45 -26.58
C ASN A 4 6.21 6.43 -26.86
N ALA A 5 5.68 5.29 -27.26
CA ALA A 5 4.24 5.11 -27.45
C ALA A 5 3.45 5.32 -26.15
N LEU A 6 4.00 4.86 -25.02
CA LEU A 6 3.38 5.04 -23.70
C LEU A 6 3.33 6.53 -23.31
N ASN A 7 4.42 7.26 -23.48
CA ASN A 7 4.47 8.71 -23.24
C ASN A 7 3.59 9.50 -24.21
N ALA A 8 3.58 9.13 -25.49
CA ALA A 8 2.72 9.80 -26.48
C ALA A 8 1.22 9.69 -26.15
N ARG A 9 0.81 8.58 -25.53
CA ARG A 9 -0.59 8.32 -25.19
C ARG A 9 -0.98 8.78 -23.78
N PHE A 10 -0.12 8.60 -22.81
CA PHE A 10 -0.43 8.75 -21.39
C PHE A 10 0.53 9.71 -20.66
N GLY A 11 1.61 10.18 -21.29
CA GLY A 11 2.46 11.20 -20.70
C GLY A 11 1.72 12.54 -20.57
N ILE A 12 2.05 13.32 -19.56
CA ILE A 12 1.57 14.69 -19.37
C ILE A 12 2.83 15.56 -19.33
N ALA A 13 2.94 16.50 -20.27
CA ALA A 13 4.12 17.35 -20.39
C ALA A 13 4.54 17.93 -19.02
N GLU A 14 5.81 17.75 -18.66
CA GLU A 14 6.43 18.20 -17.40
C GLU A 14 5.87 17.54 -16.11
N ASN A 15 4.67 16.94 -16.15
CA ASN A 15 4.02 16.43 -14.94
C ASN A 15 4.07 14.90 -14.78
N LEU A 16 4.01 14.15 -15.89
CA LEU A 16 4.03 12.67 -15.86
C LEU A 16 4.85 12.12 -17.02
N VAL A 17 5.94 11.43 -16.70
CA VAL A 17 6.83 10.84 -17.71
C VAL A 17 7.11 9.38 -17.39
N PHE A 18 6.83 8.50 -18.34
CA PHE A 18 7.17 7.07 -18.27
C PHE A 18 8.61 6.85 -18.74
N SER A 19 9.31 5.96 -18.05
CA SER A 19 10.71 5.61 -18.32
C SER A 19 10.96 4.14 -18.03
N GLU A 20 12.10 3.62 -18.49
CA GLU A 20 12.58 2.31 -18.13
C GLU A 20 13.62 2.41 -17.00
N HIS A 21 13.41 1.65 -15.95
CA HIS A 21 14.36 1.49 -14.87
C HIS A 21 15.55 0.61 -15.32
N PRO A 22 16.78 0.74 -14.77
CA PRO A 22 17.92 -0.11 -15.13
C PRO A 22 17.67 -1.62 -15.02
N SER A 23 16.67 -2.02 -14.24
CA SER A 23 16.23 -3.44 -14.14
C SER A 23 15.30 -3.90 -15.29
N GLY A 24 14.94 -3.02 -16.23
CA GLY A 24 13.97 -3.30 -17.30
C GLY A 24 12.51 -3.12 -16.91
N LEU A 25 12.22 -2.76 -15.64
CA LEU A 25 10.86 -2.45 -15.22
C LEU A 25 10.44 -1.06 -15.72
N VAL A 26 9.18 -0.95 -16.17
CA VAL A 26 8.62 0.35 -16.56
C VAL A 26 8.04 1.06 -15.34
N TYR A 27 8.40 2.32 -15.19
CA TYR A 27 7.91 3.19 -14.14
C TYR A 27 7.55 4.57 -14.67
N ALA A 28 6.87 5.37 -13.89
CA ALA A 28 6.58 6.76 -14.22
C ALA A 28 6.96 7.68 -13.05
N LYS A 29 7.44 8.86 -13.41
CA LYS A 29 7.69 9.97 -12.48
C LYS A 29 6.57 11.00 -12.61
N VAL A 30 6.10 11.45 -11.47
CA VAL A 30 5.20 12.58 -11.32
C VAL A 30 5.97 13.74 -10.72
N GLN A 31 5.88 14.91 -11.37
CA GLN A 31 6.49 16.15 -10.92
C GLN A 31 5.47 17.26 -11.06
N THR A 32 5.06 17.87 -9.95
CA THR A 32 4.15 19.03 -9.94
C THR A 32 4.70 20.14 -9.05
N SER A 33 4.03 21.27 -8.99
CA SER A 33 4.37 22.31 -8.00
C SER A 33 4.12 21.89 -6.55
N HIS A 34 3.33 20.82 -6.34
CA HIS A 34 2.91 20.37 -5.02
C HIS A 34 3.61 19.09 -4.56
N CYS A 35 4.05 18.24 -5.48
CA CYS A 35 4.64 16.96 -5.11
C CYS A 35 5.61 16.40 -6.15
N THR A 36 6.45 15.47 -5.68
CA THR A 36 7.17 14.51 -6.50
C THR A 36 6.67 13.11 -6.16
N GLY A 37 6.51 12.26 -7.17
CA GLY A 37 6.04 10.90 -6.98
C GLY A 37 6.60 9.93 -8.02
N GLU A 38 6.50 8.64 -7.72
CA GLU A 38 6.93 7.58 -8.64
C GLU A 38 6.07 6.34 -8.44
N PHE A 39 5.74 5.67 -9.54
CA PHE A 39 5.10 4.37 -9.49
C PHE A 39 5.59 3.45 -10.60
N PHE A 40 5.58 2.15 -10.35
CA PHE A 40 5.90 1.10 -11.33
C PHE A 40 4.64 0.49 -11.90
N LEU A 41 4.66 0.14 -13.19
CA LEU A 41 3.55 -0.60 -13.81
C LEU A 41 3.44 -2.03 -13.27
N GLN A 42 4.57 -2.64 -12.86
CA GLN A 42 4.52 -3.89 -12.12
C GLN A 42 3.96 -3.64 -10.73
N GLY A 43 2.83 -4.28 -10.44
CA GLY A 43 2.15 -4.14 -9.15
C GLY A 43 1.33 -2.87 -9.01
N ALA A 44 1.26 -2.01 -10.03
CA ALA A 44 0.72 -0.64 -9.91
C ALA A 44 1.34 0.09 -8.70
N HIS A 45 2.61 -0.18 -8.44
CA HIS A 45 3.28 0.02 -7.16
C HIS A 45 3.76 1.45 -7.00
N VAL A 46 3.10 2.24 -6.16
CA VAL A 46 3.58 3.58 -5.76
C VAL A 46 4.81 3.41 -4.87
N THR A 47 5.98 3.85 -5.35
CA THR A 47 7.26 3.70 -4.65
C THR A 47 7.74 4.98 -3.99
N HIS A 48 7.34 6.13 -4.52
CA HIS A 48 7.74 7.41 -3.97
C HIS A 48 6.56 8.38 -3.96
N TYR A 49 6.43 9.11 -2.90
CA TYR A 49 5.60 10.30 -2.78
C TYR A 49 6.20 11.21 -1.72
N GLN A 50 6.76 12.33 -2.17
CA GLN A 50 7.49 13.28 -1.32
C GLN A 50 8.47 12.55 -0.37
N ASP A 51 8.49 12.92 0.92
CA ASP A 51 9.28 12.25 1.97
C ASP A 51 8.39 11.38 2.87
N ILE A 52 7.29 10.82 2.34
CA ILE A 52 6.27 10.12 3.12
C ILE A 52 6.41 8.61 3.03
N LEU A 53 6.71 8.07 1.85
CA LEU A 53 6.81 6.64 1.64
C LEU A 53 8.25 6.15 1.86
N PHE A 54 8.36 4.98 2.49
CA PHE A 54 9.62 4.28 2.68
C PHE A 54 9.83 3.24 1.58
N MET A 55 11.03 3.19 1.02
CA MET A 55 11.51 2.09 0.17
C MET A 55 12.79 1.53 0.77
N SER A 56 12.90 0.19 0.85
CA SER A 56 14.14 -0.44 1.27
C SER A 56 15.25 -0.18 0.26
N ARG A 57 16.45 0.12 0.75
CA ARG A 57 17.65 0.24 -0.08
C ARG A 57 18.08 -1.11 -0.68
N GLN A 58 17.57 -2.23 -0.14
CA GLN A 58 17.78 -3.58 -0.62
C GLN A 58 16.59 -4.11 -1.44
N ALA A 59 15.62 -3.27 -1.78
CA ALA A 59 14.48 -3.67 -2.61
C ALA A 59 14.94 -4.29 -3.93
N ILE A 60 14.39 -5.44 -4.27
CA ILE A 60 14.75 -6.19 -5.48
C ILE A 60 13.85 -5.75 -6.64
N TYR A 61 14.41 -4.97 -7.55
CA TYR A 61 13.73 -4.53 -8.77
C TYR A 61 13.88 -5.60 -9.85
N GLN A 62 12.95 -6.53 -9.91
CA GLN A 62 12.97 -7.65 -10.84
C GLN A 62 11.54 -7.99 -11.30
N GLN A 63 11.41 -8.36 -12.58
CA GLN A 63 10.12 -8.81 -13.12
C GLN A 63 9.57 -10.00 -12.32
N GLY A 64 8.29 -9.92 -11.94
CA GLY A 64 7.60 -10.95 -11.16
C GLY A 64 7.96 -10.99 -9.67
N LYS A 65 8.80 -10.08 -9.17
CA LYS A 65 9.10 -9.93 -7.74
C LYS A 65 8.39 -8.71 -7.16
N ALA A 66 7.88 -8.85 -5.95
CA ALA A 66 7.31 -7.72 -5.23
C ALA A 66 8.42 -6.75 -4.80
N LEU A 67 8.19 -5.44 -4.94
CA LEU A 67 9.10 -4.42 -4.42
C LEU A 67 8.89 -4.27 -2.91
N ARG A 68 9.96 -3.96 -2.17
CA ARG A 68 9.94 -3.81 -0.71
C ARG A 68 9.85 -2.34 -0.32
N GLY A 69 8.67 -1.90 0.16
CA GLY A 69 8.35 -0.52 0.50
C GLY A 69 7.21 0.04 -0.34
N GLY A 70 6.98 1.37 -0.28
CA GLY A 70 5.90 2.03 -1.01
C GLY A 70 4.51 1.56 -0.62
N ILE A 71 3.65 1.30 -1.61
CA ILE A 71 2.28 0.81 -1.42
C ILE A 71 2.05 -0.45 -2.28
N PRO A 72 2.56 -1.62 -1.89
CA PRO A 72 2.21 -2.87 -2.58
C PRO A 72 0.73 -3.22 -2.37
N ILE A 73 0.08 -3.71 -3.42
CA ILE A 73 -1.30 -4.18 -3.39
C ILE A 73 -1.31 -5.66 -3.06
N CYS A 74 -1.70 -6.04 -1.84
CA CYS A 74 -1.95 -7.43 -1.45
C CYS A 74 -3.35 -7.82 -1.93
N PHE A 75 -3.44 -8.74 -2.91
CA PHE A 75 -4.70 -9.20 -3.50
C PHE A 75 -4.47 -10.46 -4.35
N PRO A 76 -5.37 -11.47 -4.37
CA PRO A 76 -6.66 -11.56 -3.68
C PRO A 76 -6.61 -12.28 -2.33
N TRP A 77 -5.43 -12.54 -1.76
CA TRP A 77 -5.26 -13.06 -0.40
C TRP A 77 -4.14 -12.32 0.33
N PHE A 78 -4.23 -12.31 1.65
CA PHE A 78 -3.24 -11.75 2.54
C PHE A 78 -2.40 -12.87 3.17
N ASN A 79 -1.09 -12.65 3.38
CA ASN A 79 -0.14 -13.68 3.81
C ASN A 79 -0.01 -14.86 2.82
N SER A 80 0.29 -16.07 3.32
CA SER A 80 0.36 -17.30 2.51
C SER A 80 -1.03 -17.71 2.03
N HIS A 81 -1.11 -18.25 0.81
CA HIS A 81 -2.39 -18.78 0.30
C HIS A 81 -2.89 -19.93 1.18
N PRO A 82 -4.17 -19.92 1.60
CA PRO A 82 -4.69 -20.83 2.63
C PRO A 82 -4.64 -22.32 2.24
N SER A 83 -4.74 -22.64 0.94
CA SER A 83 -4.76 -24.03 0.45
C SER A 83 -3.63 -24.36 -0.52
N GLN A 84 -2.86 -23.40 -1.01
CA GLN A 84 -1.79 -23.58 -2.00
C GLN A 84 -0.52 -22.83 -1.58
N PRO A 85 0.28 -23.40 -0.66
CA PRO A 85 1.49 -22.72 -0.14
C PRO A 85 2.58 -22.40 -1.17
N SER A 86 2.52 -23.00 -2.37
CA SER A 86 3.41 -22.71 -3.49
C SER A 86 3.11 -21.39 -4.20
N LEU A 87 1.93 -20.83 -4.00
CA LEU A 87 1.58 -19.53 -4.54
C LEU A 87 2.28 -18.41 -3.74
N PRO A 88 2.55 -17.27 -4.41
CA PRO A 88 3.24 -16.16 -3.76
C PRO A 88 2.43 -15.63 -2.57
N ALA A 89 3.09 -15.32 -1.46
CA ALA A 89 2.44 -14.63 -0.36
C ALA A 89 1.84 -13.28 -0.82
N HIS A 90 0.70 -12.91 -0.24
CA HIS A 90 -0.05 -11.69 -0.53
C HIS A 90 -0.61 -11.57 -1.96
N GLY A 91 -0.85 -12.70 -2.60
CA GLY A 91 -1.49 -12.73 -3.91
C GLY A 91 -0.59 -12.33 -5.08
N TRP A 92 -1.23 -12.13 -6.22
CA TRP A 92 -0.54 -11.89 -7.49
C TRP A 92 -0.56 -10.41 -7.94
N ALA A 93 -1.41 -9.55 -7.37
CA ALA A 93 -1.59 -8.18 -7.88
C ALA A 93 -0.28 -7.37 -7.87
N ARG A 94 0.51 -7.47 -6.79
CA ARG A 94 1.76 -6.73 -6.61
C ARG A 94 2.94 -7.21 -7.46
N THR A 95 2.79 -8.34 -8.15
CA THR A 95 3.81 -8.89 -9.05
C THR A 95 3.40 -8.91 -10.51
N SER A 96 2.13 -8.59 -10.79
CA SER A 96 1.56 -8.53 -12.14
C SER A 96 1.89 -7.21 -12.83
N LEU A 97 1.94 -7.24 -14.16
CA LEU A 97 2.06 -6.03 -14.96
C LEU A 97 0.66 -5.42 -15.17
N TRP A 98 0.46 -4.19 -14.73
CA TRP A 98 -0.77 -3.43 -14.89
C TRP A 98 -0.71 -2.57 -16.16
N GLN A 99 -1.87 -2.32 -16.74
CA GLN A 99 -2.03 -1.49 -17.92
C GLN A 99 -2.44 -0.07 -17.52
N VAL A 100 -1.86 0.93 -18.17
CA VAL A 100 -2.34 2.32 -18.01
C VAL A 100 -3.65 2.45 -18.80
N LEU A 101 -4.70 2.85 -18.11
CA LEU A 101 -6.03 3.07 -18.70
C LEU A 101 -6.24 4.53 -19.07
N LYS A 102 -5.87 5.44 -18.14
CA LYS A 102 -6.10 6.86 -18.28
C LYS A 102 -5.12 7.66 -17.43
N THR A 103 -4.75 8.85 -17.91
CA THR A 103 -4.00 9.86 -17.15
C THR A 103 -4.54 11.25 -17.49
N TYR A 104 -4.55 12.15 -16.53
CA TYR A 104 -4.86 13.57 -16.73
C TYR A 104 -4.35 14.39 -15.55
N ALA A 105 -4.21 15.69 -15.73
CA ALA A 105 -3.93 16.63 -14.65
C ALA A 105 -5.17 17.49 -14.37
N SER A 106 -5.34 17.88 -13.12
CA SER A 106 -6.37 18.78 -12.63
C SER A 106 -5.82 19.64 -11.50
N ASP A 107 -6.64 20.49 -10.89
CA ASP A 107 -6.21 21.38 -9.81
C ASP A 107 -5.77 20.63 -8.54
N ASP A 108 -6.28 19.41 -8.32
CA ASP A 108 -5.94 18.57 -7.17
C ASP A 108 -4.72 17.65 -7.41
N GLY A 109 -4.22 17.55 -8.65
CA GLY A 109 -3.01 16.81 -8.95
C GLY A 109 -3.00 16.05 -10.27
N VAL A 110 -2.08 15.10 -10.37
CA VAL A 110 -1.97 14.16 -11.48
C VAL A 110 -2.74 12.89 -11.16
N HIS A 111 -3.67 12.54 -12.03
CA HIS A 111 -4.54 11.37 -11.93
C HIS A 111 -4.04 10.27 -12.86
N ILE A 112 -3.91 9.07 -12.31
CA ILE A 112 -3.49 7.87 -13.04
C ILE A 112 -4.50 6.75 -12.73
N GLU A 113 -5.01 6.11 -13.77
CA GLU A 113 -5.82 4.88 -13.66
C GLU A 113 -5.07 3.72 -14.28
N LEU A 114 -4.90 2.66 -13.50
CA LEU A 114 -4.24 1.41 -13.90
C LEU A 114 -5.22 0.25 -13.79
N GLY A 115 -5.22 -0.64 -14.77
CA GLY A 115 -6.12 -1.79 -14.82
C GLY A 115 -5.40 -3.12 -14.85
N LEU A 116 -6.02 -4.13 -14.23
CA LEU A 116 -5.57 -5.52 -14.28
C LEU A 116 -6.79 -6.46 -14.25
N ALA A 117 -6.84 -7.38 -15.19
CA ALA A 117 -7.84 -8.46 -15.19
C ALA A 117 -7.14 -9.79 -14.99
N ASN A 118 -7.52 -10.52 -13.95
CA ASN A 118 -6.95 -11.84 -13.67
C ASN A 118 -7.89 -12.65 -12.76
N ASP A 119 -7.92 -13.96 -12.94
CA ASP A 119 -8.63 -14.93 -12.09
C ASP A 119 -10.09 -14.55 -11.79
N GLY A 120 -10.84 -14.05 -12.79
CA GLY A 120 -12.25 -13.67 -12.63
C GLY A 120 -12.48 -12.37 -11.85
N PHE A 121 -11.44 -11.55 -11.67
CA PHE A 121 -11.53 -10.20 -11.14
C PHE A 121 -11.07 -9.18 -12.17
N ASN A 122 -11.77 -8.04 -12.22
CA ASN A 122 -11.32 -6.82 -12.87
C ASN A 122 -10.93 -5.82 -11.78
N LEU A 123 -9.71 -5.33 -11.85
CA LEU A 123 -9.16 -4.37 -10.90
C LEU A 123 -8.93 -3.03 -11.59
N VAL A 124 -9.31 -1.94 -10.94
CA VAL A 124 -8.93 -0.58 -11.33
C VAL A 124 -8.28 0.10 -10.13
N TYR A 125 -7.01 0.44 -10.27
CA TYR A 125 -6.27 1.19 -9.27
C TYR A 125 -6.11 2.63 -9.71
N ARG A 126 -6.59 3.56 -8.90
CA ARG A 126 -6.51 5.00 -9.16
C ARG A 126 -5.53 5.63 -8.20
N ILE A 127 -4.66 6.46 -8.73
CA ILE A 127 -3.64 7.22 -7.98
C ILE A 127 -3.86 8.70 -8.28
N VAL A 128 -3.93 9.53 -7.26
CA VAL A 128 -3.91 10.99 -7.36
C VAL A 128 -2.72 11.51 -6.58
N MET A 129 -1.81 12.20 -7.27
CA MET A 129 -0.61 12.80 -6.67
C MET A 129 -0.70 14.32 -6.78
N GLY A 130 -0.98 14.97 -5.66
CA GLY A 130 -1.09 16.43 -5.54
C GLY A 130 -0.54 16.89 -4.19
N ALA A 131 -1.24 17.80 -3.50
CA ALA A 131 -0.90 18.19 -2.12
C ALA A 131 -1.06 17.02 -1.14
N LYS A 132 -1.92 16.06 -1.48
CA LYS A 132 -2.10 14.78 -0.80
C LYS A 132 -1.87 13.64 -1.79
N LEU A 133 -1.56 12.45 -1.27
CA LEU A 133 -1.58 11.21 -2.03
C LEU A 133 -2.91 10.49 -1.78
N SER A 134 -3.69 10.25 -2.81
CA SER A 134 -4.87 9.40 -2.72
C SER A 134 -4.70 8.19 -3.61
N VAL A 135 -4.98 7.01 -3.08
CA VAL A 135 -5.01 5.76 -3.85
C VAL A 135 -6.27 4.98 -3.54
N SER A 136 -6.89 4.41 -4.58
CA SER A 136 -8.07 3.57 -4.43
C SER A 136 -8.00 2.35 -5.33
N LEU A 137 -8.40 1.21 -4.80
CA LEU A 137 -8.54 -0.04 -5.54
C LEU A 137 -10.04 -0.41 -5.62
N GLU A 138 -10.57 -0.42 -6.83
CA GLU A 138 -11.86 -0.98 -7.14
C GLU A 138 -11.68 -2.42 -7.60
N VAL A 139 -12.39 -3.34 -6.97
CA VAL A 139 -12.40 -4.77 -7.28
C VAL A 139 -13.79 -5.13 -7.77
N GLN A 140 -13.89 -5.64 -9.01
CA GLN A 140 -15.11 -6.19 -9.57
C GLN A 140 -14.99 -7.70 -9.74
N ASN A 141 -16.00 -8.44 -9.30
CA ASN A 141 -16.13 -9.85 -9.64
C ASN A 141 -16.69 -9.97 -11.07
N SER A 142 -15.82 -10.32 -12.02
CA SER A 142 -16.20 -10.52 -13.44
C SER A 142 -16.55 -11.98 -13.76
N SER A 143 -16.52 -12.87 -12.77
CA SER A 143 -16.88 -14.29 -12.94
C SER A 143 -18.40 -14.51 -12.81
N GLN A 144 -18.84 -15.75 -13.08
CA GLN A 144 -20.25 -16.15 -12.98
C GLN A 144 -20.62 -16.72 -11.60
N ILE A 145 -19.69 -16.73 -10.65
CA ILE A 145 -19.89 -17.26 -9.29
C ILE A 145 -19.48 -16.21 -8.26
N ALA A 146 -20.04 -16.30 -7.07
CA ALA A 146 -19.58 -15.47 -5.94
C ALA A 146 -18.12 -15.76 -5.60
N ARG A 147 -17.36 -14.71 -5.31
CA ARG A 147 -15.92 -14.78 -5.01
C ARG A 147 -15.61 -14.07 -3.71
N ASP A 148 -14.79 -14.72 -2.90
CA ASP A 148 -14.21 -14.10 -1.71
C ASP A 148 -12.80 -13.60 -2.03
N TYR A 149 -12.42 -12.47 -1.43
CA TYR A 149 -11.05 -11.96 -1.52
C TYR A 149 -10.65 -11.21 -0.25
N GLU A 150 -9.36 -11.09 -0.08
CA GLU A 150 -8.73 -10.19 0.88
C GLU A 150 -7.92 -9.12 0.14
N VAL A 151 -7.85 -7.94 0.72
CA VAL A 151 -7.08 -6.82 0.16
C VAL A 151 -6.36 -6.05 1.25
N ALA A 152 -5.13 -5.61 0.96
CA ALA A 152 -4.45 -4.60 1.75
C ALA A 152 -3.66 -3.65 0.84
N LEU A 153 -3.82 -2.36 1.05
CA LEU A 153 -2.94 -1.32 0.55
C LEU A 153 -1.81 -1.19 1.58
N HIS A 154 -0.74 -1.98 1.37
CA HIS A 154 0.32 -2.25 2.37
C HIS A 154 1.30 -1.08 2.46
N THR A 155 0.85 0.07 2.97
CA THR A 155 1.61 1.31 2.97
C THR A 155 2.76 1.28 3.97
N TYR A 156 3.98 1.47 3.45
CA TYR A 156 5.19 1.68 4.23
C TYR A 156 5.42 3.19 4.40
N PHE A 157 5.29 3.68 5.62
CA PHE A 157 5.58 5.07 5.95
C PHE A 157 7.04 5.25 6.34
N ARG A 158 7.70 6.26 5.78
CA ARG A 158 9.00 6.69 6.25
C ARG A 158 8.84 7.49 7.53
N ILE A 159 9.62 7.15 8.53
CA ILE A 159 9.68 7.80 9.83
C ILE A 159 11.13 8.06 10.23
N GLY A 160 11.34 8.94 11.21
CA GLY A 160 12.69 9.26 11.66
C GLY A 160 13.29 8.17 12.57
N ASP A 161 12.54 7.75 13.58
CA ASP A 161 12.94 6.67 14.50
C ASP A 161 11.70 5.99 15.08
N ILE A 162 11.59 4.67 14.90
CA ILE A 162 10.46 3.86 15.37
C ILE A 162 10.20 3.99 16.89
N HIS A 163 11.24 4.28 17.68
CA HIS A 163 11.10 4.49 19.13
C HIS A 163 10.47 5.85 19.51
N GLN A 164 10.38 6.77 18.54
CA GLN A 164 9.80 8.10 18.69
C GLN A 164 8.49 8.28 17.92
N VAL A 165 7.90 7.16 17.49
CA VAL A 165 6.64 7.12 16.76
C VAL A 165 5.52 6.66 17.66
N THR A 166 4.37 7.32 17.51
CA THR A 166 3.13 6.94 18.19
C THR A 166 1.98 6.97 17.18
N ILE A 167 1.22 5.88 17.09
CA ILE A 167 0.00 5.81 16.28
C ILE A 167 -1.19 6.14 17.16
N LYS A 168 -2.04 7.05 16.69
CA LYS A 168 -3.22 7.56 17.38
C LYS A 168 -4.46 7.51 16.48
N GLY A 169 -5.61 7.81 17.03
CA GLY A 169 -6.88 7.93 16.32
C GLY A 169 -7.78 6.72 16.51
N ASP A 170 -8.51 6.36 15.46
CA ASP A 170 -9.58 5.37 15.59
C ASP A 170 -9.07 3.96 15.93
N LEU A 171 -7.83 3.61 15.60
CA LEU A 171 -7.22 2.32 15.95
C LEU A 171 -7.14 2.08 17.47
N GLU A 172 -7.07 3.11 18.29
CA GLU A 172 -7.04 2.99 19.75
C GLU A 172 -8.30 2.31 20.30
N ARG A 173 -9.42 2.39 19.56
CA ARG A 173 -10.72 1.82 19.94
C ARG A 173 -11.00 0.47 19.30
N CYS A 174 -10.06 -0.08 18.55
CA CYS A 174 -10.20 -1.36 17.88
C CYS A 174 -9.52 -2.48 18.67
N GLY A 175 -10.17 -3.63 18.77
CA GLY A 175 -9.51 -4.88 19.14
C GLY A 175 -8.65 -5.37 17.98
N TYR A 176 -7.67 -6.20 18.28
CA TYR A 176 -6.76 -6.71 17.24
C TYR A 176 -6.40 -8.18 17.43
N TYR A 177 -6.08 -8.81 16.33
CA TYR A 177 -5.42 -10.10 16.28
C TYR A 177 -3.92 -9.91 16.14
N ASP A 178 -3.16 -10.46 17.08
CA ASP A 178 -1.70 -10.47 17.03
C ASP A 178 -1.22 -11.67 16.20
N GLN A 179 -0.60 -11.43 15.05
CA GLN A 179 -0.16 -12.48 14.14
C GLN A 179 1.05 -13.26 14.66
N LEU A 180 1.77 -12.74 15.65
CA LEU A 180 2.93 -13.41 16.26
C LEU A 180 2.49 -14.41 17.32
N THR A 181 1.60 -13.99 18.21
CA THR A 181 1.09 -14.84 19.32
C THR A 181 -0.12 -15.68 18.92
N LYS A 182 -0.77 -15.36 17.77
CA LYS A 182 -2.01 -16.00 17.30
C LYS A 182 -3.19 -15.81 18.27
N GLN A 183 -3.25 -14.66 18.93
CA GLN A 183 -4.27 -14.35 19.92
C GLN A 183 -5.03 -13.09 19.57
N ASP A 184 -6.31 -13.07 19.92
CA ASP A 184 -7.14 -11.87 19.88
C ASP A 184 -6.97 -11.05 21.16
N HIS A 185 -6.91 -9.73 21.01
CA HIS A 185 -6.79 -8.77 22.09
C HIS A 185 -7.94 -7.77 22.02
N PRO A 186 -8.52 -7.39 23.16
CA PRO A 186 -9.54 -6.35 23.21
C PRO A 186 -8.93 -4.99 22.89
N GLN A 187 -9.78 -4.00 22.65
CA GLN A 187 -9.36 -2.60 22.55
C GLN A 187 -8.64 -2.14 23.83
N THR A 188 -7.60 -1.34 23.66
CA THR A 188 -6.80 -0.85 24.78
C THR A 188 -7.11 0.59 25.18
N ASN A 189 -7.71 1.38 24.28
CA ASN A 189 -7.94 2.83 24.40
C ASN A 189 -6.65 3.62 24.63
N HIS A 190 -5.52 3.10 24.14
CA HIS A 190 -4.21 3.72 24.24
C HIS A 190 -3.55 3.81 22.88
N SER A 191 -2.75 4.84 22.70
CA SER A 191 -1.91 5.01 21.53
C SER A 191 -0.94 3.83 21.36
N ILE A 192 -0.62 3.51 20.12
CA ILE A 192 0.20 2.36 19.75
C ILE A 192 1.64 2.84 19.55
N GLY A 193 2.58 2.32 20.35
CA GLY A 193 4.01 2.47 20.18
C GLY A 193 4.67 1.16 19.80
N PHE A 194 5.95 1.22 19.43
CA PHE A 194 6.73 0.06 19.00
C PHE A 194 7.89 -0.17 19.96
N ASN A 195 8.00 -1.37 20.52
CA ASN A 195 9.09 -1.82 21.38
C ASN A 195 9.54 -3.25 21.08
N GLN A 196 8.93 -3.88 20.09
CA GLN A 196 9.21 -5.25 19.61
C GLN A 196 8.64 -5.42 18.20
N GLU A 197 8.90 -6.58 17.57
CA GLU A 197 8.21 -6.97 16.34
C GLU A 197 6.70 -6.82 16.54
N THR A 198 6.07 -6.12 15.60
CA THR A 198 4.64 -5.83 15.64
C THR A 198 4.03 -6.30 14.33
N ASP A 199 3.01 -7.15 14.42
CA ASP A 199 2.27 -7.66 13.29
C ASP A 199 0.82 -7.92 13.74
N ARG A 200 -0.01 -6.85 13.64
CA ARG A 200 -1.34 -6.81 14.24
C ARG A 200 -2.40 -6.43 13.23
N ILE A 201 -3.50 -7.15 13.21
CA ILE A 201 -4.70 -6.86 12.41
C ILE A 201 -5.75 -6.28 13.36
N TYR A 202 -5.97 -4.98 13.27
CA TYR A 202 -7.04 -4.29 13.99
C TYR A 202 -8.35 -4.45 13.25
N TYR A 203 -9.41 -4.84 13.94
CA TYR A 203 -10.74 -5.05 13.38
C TYR A 203 -11.67 -3.88 13.67
N GLY A 204 -12.46 -3.53 12.67
CA GLY A 204 -13.42 -2.44 12.70
C GLY A 204 -12.96 -1.27 11.83
N LYS A 205 -13.87 -0.32 11.67
CA LYS A 205 -13.61 0.88 10.90
C LYS A 205 -12.69 1.82 11.67
N ALA A 206 -11.58 2.15 11.07
CA ALA A 206 -10.64 3.16 11.55
C ALA A 206 -10.42 4.20 10.44
N PRO A 207 -11.43 5.05 10.16
CA PRO A 207 -11.38 5.99 9.06
C PRO A 207 -10.25 7.02 9.19
N SER A 208 -9.79 7.32 10.38
CA SER A 208 -8.71 8.29 10.61
C SER A 208 -7.68 7.73 11.58
N THR A 209 -6.44 7.63 11.09
CA THR A 209 -5.28 7.21 11.88
C THR A 209 -4.16 8.23 11.69
N GLU A 210 -3.44 8.55 12.74
CA GLU A 210 -2.32 9.49 12.73
C GLU A 210 -1.04 8.80 13.18
N ILE A 211 0.06 9.07 12.47
CA ILE A 211 1.41 8.68 12.85
C ILE A 211 2.12 9.95 13.34
N GLU A 212 2.24 10.11 14.65
CA GLU A 212 3.02 11.19 15.27
C GLU A 212 4.49 10.80 15.24
N ASP A 213 5.27 11.46 14.40
CA ASP A 213 6.71 11.25 14.25
C ASP A 213 7.47 12.42 14.87
N ARG A 214 7.89 12.26 16.12
CA ARG A 214 8.59 13.30 16.88
C ARG A 214 10.00 13.54 16.38
N CYS A 215 10.62 12.53 15.77
CA CYS A 215 11.98 12.65 15.24
C CYS A 215 12.02 13.59 14.02
N LEU A 216 11.01 13.52 13.15
CA LEU A 216 10.88 14.39 11.98
C LEU A 216 9.97 15.61 12.22
N GLY A 217 9.39 15.76 13.45
CA GLY A 217 8.55 16.89 13.81
C GLY A 217 7.28 17.00 12.97
N ARG A 218 6.63 15.87 12.65
CA ARG A 218 5.45 15.84 11.80
C ARG A 218 4.40 14.82 12.24
N VAL A 219 3.20 15.03 11.77
CA VAL A 219 2.10 14.05 11.83
C VAL A 219 1.74 13.63 10.40
N LEU A 220 1.74 12.32 10.13
CA LEU A 220 1.19 11.75 8.92
C LEU A 220 -0.24 11.32 9.22
N ARG A 221 -1.20 11.82 8.42
CA ARG A 221 -2.60 11.44 8.55
C ARG A 221 -2.96 10.43 7.46
N VAL A 222 -3.61 9.35 7.87
CA VAL A 222 -4.07 8.25 7.03
C VAL A 222 -5.58 8.17 7.14
N GLU A 223 -6.28 8.59 6.07
CA GLU A 223 -7.73 8.57 6.00
C GLU A 223 -8.18 7.42 5.09
N SER A 224 -8.92 6.46 5.64
CA SER A 224 -9.27 5.20 4.98
C SER A 224 -10.78 5.08 4.75
N GLU A 225 -11.18 4.58 3.58
CA GLU A 225 -12.58 4.31 3.26
C GLU A 225 -12.72 2.92 2.62
N GLY A 226 -13.86 2.26 2.89
CA GLY A 226 -14.15 0.93 2.35
C GLY A 226 -13.33 -0.19 2.99
N SER A 227 -12.65 0.06 4.12
CA SER A 227 -11.89 -0.91 4.90
C SER A 227 -12.58 -1.21 6.23
N ASP A 228 -12.57 -2.48 6.61
CA ASP A 228 -13.09 -2.99 7.88
C ASP A 228 -11.98 -3.63 8.73
N SER A 229 -10.72 -3.48 8.33
CA SER A 229 -9.53 -3.81 9.12
C SER A 229 -8.35 -2.93 8.76
N THR A 230 -7.38 -2.83 9.67
CA THR A 230 -6.11 -2.12 9.45
C THR A 230 -4.97 -2.97 10.00
N VAL A 231 -3.90 -3.14 9.22
CA VAL A 231 -2.70 -3.84 9.69
C VAL A 231 -1.67 -2.83 10.17
N VAL A 232 -1.13 -3.06 11.35
CA VAL A 232 0.03 -2.32 11.89
C VAL A 232 1.21 -3.28 11.93
N TRP A 233 2.28 -2.94 11.20
CA TRP A 233 3.43 -3.82 11.08
C TRP A 233 4.76 -3.07 11.19
N ASN A 234 5.71 -3.74 11.89
CA ASN A 234 7.13 -3.42 11.86
C ASN A 234 7.92 -4.73 12.10
N PRO A 235 8.90 -5.07 11.23
CA PRO A 235 9.63 -6.34 11.33
C PRO A 235 10.57 -6.44 12.53
N TRP A 236 10.94 -5.31 13.14
CA TRP A 236 11.91 -5.27 14.22
C TRP A 236 13.25 -5.89 13.84
N ILE A 237 14.09 -6.21 14.83
CA ILE A 237 15.50 -6.60 14.64
C ILE A 237 15.65 -7.95 13.93
N GLU A 238 15.01 -8.98 14.47
CA GLU A 238 15.29 -10.37 14.03
C GLU A 238 14.64 -10.73 12.70
N LYS A 239 13.47 -10.17 12.41
CA LYS A 239 12.80 -10.39 11.13
C LYS A 239 13.46 -9.59 10.00
N SER A 240 13.92 -8.37 10.28
CA SER A 240 14.66 -7.55 9.31
C SER A 240 15.88 -8.30 8.76
N LYS A 241 16.70 -8.88 9.63
CA LYS A 241 17.88 -9.67 9.27
C LYS A 241 17.58 -10.91 8.41
N LYS A 242 16.34 -11.42 8.47
CA LYS A 242 15.91 -12.61 7.70
C LYS A 242 15.35 -12.25 6.33
N MET A 243 15.09 -10.99 6.08
CA MET A 243 14.49 -10.50 4.83
C MET A 243 15.61 -10.08 3.86
N SER A 244 15.81 -10.85 2.78
CA SER A 244 16.88 -10.61 1.80
C SER A 244 16.73 -9.33 0.97
N ASP A 245 15.52 -8.72 1.00
CA ASP A 245 15.15 -7.51 0.28
C ASP A 245 14.90 -6.30 1.21
N PHE A 246 15.41 -6.39 2.45
CA PHE A 246 15.24 -5.37 3.48
C PHE A 246 16.53 -5.22 4.30
N GLY A 247 16.96 -4.00 4.58
CA GLY A 247 18.18 -3.75 5.36
C GLY A 247 17.98 -4.05 6.85
N ASP A 248 19.02 -4.59 7.49
CA ASP A 248 18.99 -5.07 8.88
C ASP A 248 18.50 -4.01 9.87
N ASP A 249 18.86 -2.74 9.66
CA ASP A 249 18.53 -1.61 10.53
C ASP A 249 17.38 -0.75 10.01
N GLU A 250 16.83 -1.04 8.84
CA GLU A 250 15.80 -0.23 8.19
C GLU A 250 14.46 -0.23 8.94
N TYR A 251 14.21 -1.24 9.78
CA TYR A 251 13.03 -1.29 10.65
C TYR A 251 12.89 -0.02 11.52
N ARG A 252 13.99 0.67 11.81
CA ARG A 252 13.99 1.91 12.60
C ARG A 252 13.35 3.07 11.88
N GLN A 253 13.35 3.05 10.55
CA GLN A 253 12.96 4.18 9.71
C GLN A 253 11.64 3.95 8.97
N MET A 254 10.88 2.95 9.37
CA MET A 254 9.58 2.67 8.75
C MET A 254 8.57 2.10 9.75
N CYS A 255 7.29 2.32 9.46
CA CYS A 255 6.18 1.53 9.98
C CYS A 255 5.13 1.35 8.88
N CYS A 256 4.34 0.27 8.96
CA CYS A 256 3.20 0.10 8.08
C CYS A 256 1.90 0.37 8.81
N ILE A 257 1.02 1.12 8.14
CA ILE A 257 -0.40 1.23 8.42
C ILE A 257 -1.11 0.83 7.14
N GLU A 258 -1.72 -0.32 7.12
CA GLU A 258 -2.26 -0.90 5.90
C GLU A 258 -3.79 -0.83 5.92
N THR A 259 -4.35 -0.05 5.01
CA THR A 259 -5.80 0.00 4.79
C THR A 259 -6.23 -1.33 4.17
N SER A 260 -7.05 -2.11 4.88
CA SER A 260 -7.26 -3.51 4.52
C SER A 260 -8.67 -4.04 4.76
N ASN A 261 -8.95 -5.16 4.10
CA ASN A 261 -10.06 -6.05 4.38
C ASN A 261 -9.50 -7.49 4.39
N VAL A 262 -9.05 -7.96 5.56
CA VAL A 262 -8.33 -9.24 5.70
C VAL A 262 -8.92 -10.10 6.84
N ARG A 263 -8.73 -11.40 6.77
CA ARG A 263 -9.26 -12.41 7.71
C ARG A 263 -10.78 -12.26 7.92
N LEU A 264 -11.21 -11.90 9.15
CA LEU A 264 -12.62 -11.72 9.48
C LEU A 264 -13.31 -10.62 8.68
N SER A 265 -12.54 -9.72 8.07
CA SER A 265 -13.01 -8.65 7.21
C SER A 265 -12.89 -8.98 5.72
N SER A 266 -12.62 -10.23 5.34
CA SER A 266 -12.62 -10.64 3.92
C SER A 266 -13.93 -10.25 3.24
N VAL A 267 -13.83 -9.93 1.94
CA VAL A 267 -14.96 -9.40 1.16
C VAL A 267 -15.50 -10.49 0.25
N ARG A 268 -16.83 -10.62 0.22
CA ARG A 268 -17.55 -11.46 -0.74
C ARG A 268 -18.25 -10.57 -1.76
N LEU A 269 -18.05 -10.89 -3.05
CA LEU A 269 -18.74 -10.23 -4.17
C LEU A 269 -19.55 -11.26 -4.96
N GLU A 270 -20.81 -10.97 -5.19
CA GLU A 270 -21.64 -11.69 -6.15
C GLU A 270 -21.19 -11.33 -7.59
N PRO A 271 -21.56 -12.13 -8.62
CA PRO A 271 -21.24 -11.84 -10.01
C PRO A 271 -21.62 -10.41 -10.41
N GLY A 272 -20.67 -9.68 -11.01
CA GLY A 272 -20.84 -8.30 -11.44
C GLY A 272 -20.74 -7.23 -10.33
N GLN A 273 -20.74 -7.60 -9.07
CA GLN A 273 -20.58 -6.62 -7.98
C GLN A 273 -19.16 -6.07 -7.91
N SER A 274 -19.05 -4.83 -7.42
CA SER A 274 -17.78 -4.15 -7.16
C SER A 274 -17.73 -3.61 -5.74
N ARG A 275 -16.50 -3.51 -5.19
CA ARG A 275 -16.20 -2.79 -3.94
C ARG A 275 -14.91 -2.01 -4.10
N MET A 276 -14.86 -0.83 -3.49
CA MET A 276 -13.68 0.03 -3.46
C MET A 276 -13.10 0.08 -2.04
N THR A 277 -11.78 0.08 -1.96
CA THR A 277 -10.99 0.36 -0.77
C THR A 277 -10.02 1.48 -1.10
N SER A 278 -9.98 2.55 -0.29
CA SER A 278 -9.15 3.72 -0.55
C SER A 278 -8.44 4.23 0.68
N VAL A 279 -7.33 4.93 0.44
CA VAL A 279 -6.60 5.68 1.46
C VAL A 279 -6.13 7.01 0.90
N GLU A 280 -6.30 8.06 1.70
CA GLU A 280 -5.71 9.38 1.48
C GLU A 280 -4.64 9.63 2.54
N ILE A 281 -3.47 10.12 2.10
CA ILE A 281 -2.30 10.35 2.95
C ILE A 281 -1.89 11.80 2.83
N SER A 282 -1.73 12.45 3.98
CA SER A 282 -1.24 13.82 4.07
C SER A 282 -0.27 13.98 5.23
N GLN A 283 0.45 15.11 5.25
CA GLN A 283 1.34 15.46 6.36
C GLN A 283 1.09 16.88 6.83
N GLN A 284 1.34 17.09 8.12
CA GLN A 284 1.31 18.41 8.76
C GLN A 284 2.45 18.51 9.79
N PRO A 285 2.92 19.68 10.14
CA PRO A 285 3.84 19.87 11.28
C PRO A 285 3.23 19.33 12.56
N LEU A 286 4.10 18.84 13.47
CA LEU A 286 3.73 18.37 14.80
C LEU A 286 3.37 19.55 15.71
#